data_c1e7050eae09818325c63e7bfdf121a9
#
_entry.id   c1e7050eae09818325c63e7bfdf121a9
#
_cell.length_a   1.000
_cell.length_b   1.000
_cell.length_c   1.000
_cell.angle_alpha   90.00
_cell.angle_beta   90.00
_cell.angle_gamma   90.00
#
_symmetry.space_group_name_H-M   'P 1'
#
loop_
_entity.id
_entity.type
_entity.pdbx_description
1 polymer ?
#
loop_
_entity_poly.entity_id
_entity_poly.type
_entity_poly.pdbx_seq_one_letter_code
_entity_poly.pdbx_strand_id
1 'polypeptide(L)'
;MLVATLLISGCAAEPEGSTPVAEPTPVIAPELIPTAPPAEVVDVIPEGFLTSYGDIIFKVGDGPTWCTMSEFDNFVICEHREFDAKYEQLPLPADCQYTYGYQLRLRGAPVEGSKMAEFTCANANWSDPSTAPILASGERITVFGFSCFVEKQAARCENASGDFIVLGPEVWAMSE
;
A
#
# COMPACT_ATOMS: atom_id res chain seq x y z
N MET A 1 56.80 -30.57 -42.15
CA MET A 1 56.35 -29.84 -40.95
C MET A 1 55.12 -29.03 -41.35
N LEU A 2 53.93 -29.55 -41.10
CA LEU A 2 52.66 -28.87 -41.34
C LEU A 2 52.20 -28.22 -40.00
N VAL A 3 52.01 -26.90 -40.00
CA VAL A 3 51.45 -26.17 -38.89
C VAL A 3 49.97 -26.02 -39.19
N ALA A 4 49.12 -26.63 -38.37
CA ALA A 4 47.66 -26.47 -38.42
C ALA A 4 47.23 -25.34 -37.48
N THR A 5 46.68 -24.30 -38.06
CA THR A 5 46.11 -23.16 -37.32
C THR A 5 44.65 -23.46 -36.99
N LEU A 6 44.31 -23.66 -35.70
CA LEU A 6 42.94 -23.76 -35.23
C LEU A 6 42.34 -22.34 -35.06
N LEU A 7 41.30 -22.05 -35.82
CA LEU A 7 40.43 -20.89 -35.61
C LEU A 7 39.37 -21.26 -34.59
N ILE A 8 39.42 -20.65 -33.42
CA ILE A 8 38.36 -20.73 -32.39
C ILE A 8 37.36 -19.61 -32.67
N SER A 9 36.19 -19.96 -33.22
CA SER A 9 35.03 -19.06 -33.29
C SER A 9 34.39 -18.99 -31.92
N GLY A 10 34.61 -17.86 -31.23
CA GLY A 10 33.90 -17.52 -30.02
C GLY A 10 32.50 -16.96 -30.35
N CYS A 11 31.44 -17.70 -30.02
CA CYS A 11 30.10 -17.13 -29.94
C CYS A 11 30.05 -16.20 -28.71
N ALA A 12 29.98 -14.91 -28.94
CA ALA A 12 29.62 -13.94 -27.92
C ALA A 12 28.08 -14.04 -27.71
N ALA A 13 27.65 -14.54 -26.55
CA ALA A 13 26.27 -14.44 -26.12
C ALA A 13 26.02 -12.97 -25.76
N GLU A 14 25.12 -12.31 -26.49
CA GLU A 14 24.60 -11.02 -26.12
C GLU A 14 23.83 -11.17 -24.80
N PRO A 15 24.00 -10.26 -23.81
CA PRO A 15 23.18 -10.25 -22.64
C PRO A 15 21.77 -9.86 -23.06
N GLU A 16 20.82 -10.77 -22.89
CA GLU A 16 19.39 -10.47 -23.02
C GLU A 16 19.06 -9.30 -22.10
N GLY A 17 18.74 -8.15 -22.70
CA GLY A 17 18.35 -6.95 -22.01
C GLY A 17 17.12 -7.25 -21.16
N SER A 18 17.26 -7.11 -19.84
CA SER A 18 16.14 -7.12 -18.93
C SER A 18 15.18 -6.00 -19.35
N THR A 19 14.06 -6.36 -19.93
CA THR A 19 12.95 -5.42 -20.15
C THR A 19 12.55 -4.89 -18.79
N PRO A 20 12.51 -3.57 -18.58
CA PRO A 20 11.98 -3.01 -17.33
C PRO A 20 10.55 -3.52 -17.18
N VAL A 21 10.28 -4.22 -16.09
CA VAL A 21 8.92 -4.59 -15.69
C VAL A 21 8.19 -3.26 -15.47
N ALA A 22 7.19 -3.00 -16.29
CA ALA A 22 6.37 -1.80 -16.15
C ALA A 22 5.72 -1.84 -14.76
N GLU A 23 5.84 -0.74 -14.01
CA GLU A 23 5.13 -0.57 -12.75
C GLU A 23 3.64 -0.79 -13.00
N PRO A 24 2.93 -1.56 -12.14
CA PRO A 24 1.52 -1.83 -12.34
C PRO A 24 0.74 -0.51 -12.27
N THR A 25 0.12 -0.15 -13.37
CA THR A 25 -0.80 0.98 -13.41
C THR A 25 -2.10 0.55 -12.73
N PRO A 26 -2.64 1.32 -11.77
CA PRO A 26 -3.91 1.00 -11.15
C PRO A 26 -5.01 0.90 -12.20
N VAL A 27 -5.61 -0.28 -12.34
CA VAL A 27 -6.82 -0.48 -13.15
C VAL A 27 -8.00 -0.16 -12.26
N ILE A 28 -8.42 1.10 -12.24
CA ILE A 28 -9.42 1.58 -11.30
C ILE A 28 -10.51 2.30 -12.06
N ALA A 29 -11.78 1.99 -11.72
CA ALA A 29 -12.86 2.91 -12.01
C ALA A 29 -12.62 4.20 -11.19
N PRO A 30 -12.36 5.35 -11.83
CA PRO A 30 -11.98 6.58 -11.11
C PRO A 30 -12.99 7.00 -10.04
N GLU A 31 -14.24 6.61 -10.19
CA GLU A 31 -15.33 6.84 -9.24
C GLU A 31 -15.21 6.06 -7.91
N LEU A 32 -14.35 5.05 -7.85
CA LEU A 32 -14.11 4.27 -6.62
C LEU A 32 -13.00 4.85 -5.76
N ILE A 33 -12.17 5.74 -6.33
CA ILE A 33 -11.07 6.37 -5.60
C ILE A 33 -11.61 7.59 -4.84
N PRO A 34 -11.57 7.61 -3.50
CA PRO A 34 -11.76 8.83 -2.75
C PRO A 34 -10.71 9.87 -3.14
N THR A 35 -11.12 10.97 -3.83
CA THR A 35 -10.17 11.96 -4.37
C THR A 35 -9.94 13.13 -3.43
N ALA A 36 -10.94 13.47 -2.63
CA ALA A 36 -10.86 14.50 -1.60
C ALA A 36 -11.91 14.20 -0.54
N PRO A 37 -11.74 14.70 0.69
CA PRO A 37 -12.80 14.60 1.67
C PRO A 37 -14.07 15.25 1.11
N PRO A 38 -15.24 14.61 1.22
CA PRO A 38 -16.50 15.23 0.88
C PRO A 38 -16.71 16.51 1.71
N ALA A 39 -17.59 17.41 1.24
CA ALA A 39 -17.82 18.71 1.90
C ALA A 39 -18.33 18.59 3.35
N GLU A 40 -18.86 17.44 3.73
CA GLU A 40 -19.37 17.12 5.07
C GLU A 40 -18.63 15.90 5.64
N VAL A 41 -17.39 16.10 6.08
CA VAL A 41 -16.62 15.09 6.81
C VAL A 41 -16.79 15.30 8.29
N VAL A 42 -17.06 14.23 9.02
CA VAL A 42 -17.12 14.22 10.48
C VAL A 42 -15.76 13.81 11.03
N ASP A 43 -15.10 14.72 11.74
CA ASP A 43 -13.86 14.41 12.47
C ASP A 43 -14.16 13.59 13.71
N VAL A 44 -13.53 12.45 13.85
CA VAL A 44 -13.65 11.58 15.03
C VAL A 44 -12.47 11.77 15.98
N ILE A 45 -12.71 11.50 17.27
CA ILE A 45 -11.71 11.63 18.31
C ILE A 45 -10.80 10.37 18.29
N PRO A 46 -9.47 10.52 18.14
CA PRO A 46 -8.54 9.40 17.99
C PRO A 46 -8.51 8.42 19.17
N GLU A 47 -8.77 8.91 20.40
CA GLU A 47 -8.70 8.11 21.63
C GLU A 47 -9.60 6.86 21.59
N GLY A 48 -10.72 6.91 20.84
CA GLY A 48 -11.60 5.76 20.65
C GLY A 48 -11.01 4.62 19.82
N PHE A 49 -9.89 4.87 19.15
CA PHE A 49 -9.22 3.97 18.23
C PHE A 49 -7.82 3.53 18.73
N LEU A 50 -7.42 4.02 19.90
CA LEU A 50 -6.09 3.81 20.46
C LEU A 50 -5.95 2.38 21.01
N THR A 51 -4.89 1.70 20.60
CA THR A 51 -4.48 0.41 21.14
C THR A 51 -3.66 0.56 22.43
N SER A 52 -3.45 -0.54 23.15
CA SER A 52 -2.54 -0.57 24.31
C SER A 52 -1.06 -0.33 23.96
N TYR A 53 -0.70 -0.38 22.70
CA TYR A 53 0.66 -0.15 22.19
C TYR A 53 0.89 1.28 21.71
N GLY A 54 -0.16 2.11 21.71
CA GLY A 54 -0.10 3.51 21.28
C GLY A 54 -0.43 3.74 19.80
N ASP A 55 -0.70 2.70 19.03
CA ASP A 55 -1.15 2.82 17.65
C ASP A 55 -2.65 3.09 17.58
N ILE A 56 -3.08 3.76 16.54
CA ILE A 56 -4.49 3.86 16.15
C ILE A 56 -4.80 2.74 15.16
N ILE A 57 -5.86 1.98 15.43
CA ILE A 57 -6.34 0.94 14.51
C ILE A 57 -7.84 1.13 14.25
N PHE A 58 -8.27 1.00 12.99
CA PHE A 58 -9.67 1.06 12.61
C PHE A 58 -10.01 0.15 11.44
N LYS A 59 -11.23 -0.38 11.44
CA LYS A 59 -11.83 -1.01 10.25
C LYS A 59 -12.42 0.06 9.34
N VAL A 60 -12.31 -0.17 8.03
CA VAL A 60 -12.79 0.74 6.99
C VAL A 60 -14.25 0.44 6.68
N GLY A 61 -15.15 1.21 7.28
CA GLY A 61 -16.57 0.94 7.20
C GLY A 61 -16.91 -0.47 7.70
N ASP A 62 -17.83 -1.13 7.04
CA ASP A 62 -18.20 -2.53 7.27
C ASP A 62 -17.46 -3.53 6.35
N GLY A 63 -16.44 -3.02 5.64
CA GLY A 63 -15.62 -3.79 4.70
C GLY A 63 -14.54 -4.65 5.36
N PRO A 64 -13.81 -5.43 4.54
CA PRO A 64 -12.75 -6.31 5.03
C PRO A 64 -11.41 -5.59 5.24
N THR A 65 -11.31 -4.32 4.88
CA THR A 65 -10.08 -3.52 4.98
C THR A 65 -9.97 -2.89 6.37
N TRP A 66 -8.75 -2.76 6.87
CA TRP A 66 -8.43 -2.02 8.08
C TRP A 66 -7.13 -1.24 7.92
N CYS A 67 -6.94 -0.23 8.74
CA CYS A 67 -5.72 0.59 8.73
C CYS A 67 -5.16 0.72 10.14
N THR A 68 -3.84 0.83 10.21
CA THR A 68 -3.10 1.13 11.44
C THR A 68 -2.25 2.38 11.21
N MET A 69 -2.33 3.34 12.14
CA MET A 69 -1.49 4.54 12.15
C MET A 69 -0.53 4.40 13.33
N SER A 70 0.77 4.41 13.07
CA SER A 70 1.82 4.27 14.09
C SER A 70 2.62 5.55 14.21
N GLU A 71 2.67 6.12 15.43
CA GLU A 71 3.53 7.26 15.74
C GLU A 71 4.99 6.82 15.78
N PHE A 72 5.25 5.68 16.41
CA PHE A 72 6.61 5.16 16.60
C PHE A 72 7.29 4.83 15.28
N ASP A 73 6.58 4.14 14.38
CA ASP A 73 7.11 3.74 13.06
C ASP A 73 6.94 4.84 12.01
N ASN A 74 6.19 5.91 12.34
CA ASN A 74 5.90 7.05 11.49
C ASN A 74 5.33 6.65 10.12
N PHE A 75 4.29 5.82 10.13
CA PHE A 75 3.56 5.44 8.92
C PHE A 75 2.08 5.15 9.18
N VAL A 76 1.33 5.12 8.10
CA VAL A 76 0.02 4.47 8.01
C VAL A 76 0.17 3.24 7.14
N ILE A 77 -0.44 2.14 7.55
CA ILE A 77 -0.55 0.93 6.75
C ILE A 77 -2.02 0.51 6.68
N CYS A 78 -2.54 0.34 5.46
CA CYS A 78 -3.86 -0.21 5.23
C CYS A 78 -3.72 -1.60 4.61
N GLU A 79 -4.58 -2.52 5.01
CA GLU A 79 -4.44 -3.92 4.65
C GLU A 79 -5.79 -4.63 4.59
N HIS A 80 -5.84 -5.69 3.81
CA HIS A 80 -6.90 -6.68 3.80
C HIS A 80 -6.31 -8.05 3.42
N ARG A 81 -7.10 -9.10 3.55
CA ARG A 81 -6.64 -10.43 3.18
C ARG A 81 -6.67 -10.60 1.67
N GLU A 82 -5.80 -11.46 1.13
CA GLU A 82 -5.71 -11.74 -0.29
C GLU A 82 -7.05 -12.09 -0.93
N PHE A 83 -7.85 -12.94 -0.29
CA PHE A 83 -9.13 -13.37 -0.82
C PHE A 83 -10.25 -12.31 -0.76
N ASP A 84 -10.01 -11.19 -0.07
CA ASP A 84 -10.94 -10.06 0.00
C ASP A 84 -10.72 -9.06 -1.14
N ALA A 85 -9.56 -9.09 -1.81
CA ALA A 85 -9.25 -8.25 -2.95
C ALA A 85 -10.08 -8.65 -4.16
N LYS A 86 -10.74 -7.67 -4.79
CA LYS A 86 -11.54 -7.84 -6.02
C LYS A 86 -10.90 -7.16 -7.22
N TYR A 87 -9.80 -6.43 -7.03
CA TYR A 87 -9.00 -5.88 -8.11
C TYR A 87 -8.04 -6.93 -8.67
N GLU A 88 -7.47 -6.66 -9.83
CA GLU A 88 -6.49 -7.54 -10.46
C GLU A 88 -5.26 -7.71 -9.56
N GLN A 89 -4.83 -8.96 -9.37
CA GLN A 89 -3.66 -9.27 -8.56
C GLN A 89 -2.40 -8.66 -9.17
N LEU A 90 -1.66 -7.95 -8.33
CA LEU A 90 -0.40 -7.34 -8.75
C LEU A 90 0.69 -8.40 -8.97
N PRO A 91 1.58 -8.19 -9.95
CA PRO A 91 2.70 -9.09 -10.17
C PRO A 91 3.62 -9.08 -8.94
N LEU A 92 3.99 -10.28 -8.49
CA LEU A 92 4.90 -10.44 -7.36
C LEU A 92 6.30 -9.94 -7.74
N PRO A 93 6.88 -8.96 -7.02
CA PRO A 93 8.26 -8.53 -7.24
C PRO A 93 9.26 -9.68 -7.05
N ALA A 94 10.36 -9.66 -7.82
CA ALA A 94 11.34 -10.75 -7.81
C ALA A 94 12.03 -10.96 -6.44
N ASP A 95 12.08 -9.93 -5.62
CA ASP A 95 12.64 -9.92 -4.27
C ASP A 95 11.61 -10.20 -3.17
N CYS A 96 10.32 -10.34 -3.52
CA CYS A 96 9.27 -10.69 -2.58
C CYS A 96 9.00 -12.19 -2.57
N GLN A 97 9.15 -12.83 -1.41
CA GLN A 97 8.91 -14.27 -1.20
C GLN A 97 7.56 -14.55 -0.51
N TYR A 98 6.76 -13.53 -0.27
CA TYR A 98 5.51 -13.59 0.50
C TYR A 98 4.33 -13.05 -0.33
N THR A 99 3.28 -12.56 0.31
CA THR A 99 2.15 -11.93 -0.38
C THR A 99 2.48 -10.48 -0.76
N TYR A 100 1.89 -10.01 -1.85
CA TYR A 100 2.08 -8.66 -2.37
C TYR A 100 0.77 -8.12 -2.95
N GLY A 101 0.56 -6.80 -2.81
CA GLY A 101 -0.62 -6.14 -3.35
C GLY A 101 -1.81 -6.02 -2.38
N TYR A 102 -1.66 -6.44 -1.11
CA TYR A 102 -2.74 -6.46 -0.12
C TYR A 102 -2.46 -5.62 1.12
N GLN A 103 -1.28 -5.06 1.20
CA GLN A 103 -0.82 -4.23 2.31
C GLN A 103 -0.11 -3.01 1.74
N LEU A 104 -0.71 -1.84 1.91
CA LEU A 104 -0.27 -0.57 1.33
C LEU A 104 0.16 0.38 2.45
N ARG A 105 1.39 0.88 2.38
CA ARG A 105 2.02 1.73 3.40
C ARG A 105 2.25 3.14 2.88
N LEU A 106 1.98 4.14 3.73
CA LEU A 106 2.32 5.54 3.56
C LEU A 106 3.24 5.99 4.69
N ARG A 107 4.39 6.54 4.37
CA ARG A 107 5.35 7.07 5.35
C ARG A 107 5.05 8.53 5.68
N GLY A 108 5.36 8.94 6.92
CA GLY A 108 5.27 10.34 7.34
C GLY A 108 6.47 11.19 6.92
N ALA A 109 7.61 10.55 6.61
CA ALA A 109 8.83 11.21 6.17
C ALA A 109 9.62 10.33 5.20
N PRO A 110 10.43 10.94 4.31
CA PRO A 110 11.31 10.20 3.41
C PRO A 110 12.30 9.32 4.18
N VAL A 111 12.48 8.09 3.69
CA VAL A 111 13.48 7.13 4.16
C VAL A 111 14.33 6.75 2.95
N GLU A 112 15.67 6.84 3.10
CA GLU A 112 16.59 6.53 2.01
C GLU A 112 16.35 5.11 1.45
N GLY A 113 16.23 5.03 0.14
CA GLY A 113 15.94 3.76 -0.56
C GLY A 113 14.52 3.24 -0.47
N SER A 114 13.58 4.03 0.11
CA SER A 114 12.16 3.65 0.21
C SER A 114 11.26 4.67 -0.47
N LYS A 115 10.13 4.22 -1.01
CA LYS A 115 9.08 5.10 -1.52
C LYS A 115 8.24 5.67 -0.37
N MET A 116 7.61 6.83 -0.59
CA MET A 116 6.68 7.42 0.38
C MET A 116 5.42 6.58 0.50
N ALA A 117 4.90 6.12 -0.63
CA ALA A 117 3.77 5.19 -0.71
C ALA A 117 4.19 3.94 -1.48
N GLU A 118 3.88 2.75 -0.94
CA GLU A 118 4.28 1.49 -1.56
C GLU A 118 3.44 0.32 -1.06
N PHE A 119 3.24 -0.70 -1.91
CA PHE A 119 2.84 -2.00 -1.43
C PHE A 119 4.01 -2.68 -0.73
N THR A 120 3.73 -3.33 0.39
CA THR A 120 4.75 -4.08 1.14
C THR A 120 4.76 -5.55 0.73
N CYS A 121 5.92 -6.18 0.81
CA CYS A 121 6.07 -7.63 0.77
C CYS A 121 5.76 -8.18 2.17
N ALA A 122 4.57 -8.73 2.38
CA ALA A 122 4.05 -9.07 3.69
C ALA A 122 3.95 -10.58 3.91
N ASN A 123 4.50 -11.08 5.00
CA ASN A 123 4.36 -12.48 5.44
C ASN A 123 3.24 -12.68 6.47
N ALA A 124 2.68 -11.60 6.98
CA ALA A 124 1.59 -11.57 7.93
C ALA A 124 0.91 -10.19 7.91
N ASN A 125 -0.27 -10.11 8.51
CA ASN A 125 -0.90 -8.82 8.79
C ASN A 125 -0.04 -8.02 9.76
N TRP A 126 -0.01 -6.71 9.58
CA TRP A 126 0.66 -5.79 10.51
C TRP A 126 -0.06 -5.75 11.85
N SER A 127 -1.40 -5.74 11.81
CA SER A 127 -2.23 -5.68 13.01
C SER A 127 -3.41 -6.65 12.95
N ASP A 128 -4.02 -6.91 14.11
CA ASP A 128 -5.24 -7.70 14.22
C ASP A 128 -6.47 -6.79 14.30
N PRO A 129 -7.35 -6.78 13.29
CA PRO A 129 -8.54 -5.95 13.28
C PRO A 129 -9.71 -6.51 14.11
N SER A 130 -9.56 -7.66 14.77
CA SER A 130 -10.69 -8.37 15.40
C SER A 130 -11.48 -7.52 16.41
N THR A 131 -10.80 -6.65 17.14
CA THR A 131 -11.38 -5.74 18.12
C THR A 131 -11.34 -4.27 17.71
N ALA A 132 -10.84 -3.98 16.49
CA ALA A 132 -10.72 -2.61 16.01
C ALA A 132 -12.10 -1.96 15.83
N PRO A 133 -12.31 -0.72 16.28
CA PRO A 133 -13.53 0.02 16.01
C PRO A 133 -13.66 0.35 14.51
N ILE A 134 -14.86 0.69 14.10
CA ILE A 134 -15.15 1.08 12.73
C ILE A 134 -14.96 2.59 12.57
N LEU A 135 -14.21 3.01 11.55
CA LEU A 135 -14.26 4.36 11.01
C LEU A 135 -15.28 4.32 9.87
N ALA A 136 -16.41 4.97 10.06
CA ALA A 136 -17.54 4.87 9.14
C ALA A 136 -17.34 5.71 7.87
N SER A 137 -18.10 5.43 6.84
CA SER A 137 -18.10 6.25 5.62
C SER A 137 -18.52 7.70 5.97
N GLY A 138 -17.74 8.68 5.50
CA GLY A 138 -17.91 10.10 5.83
C GLY A 138 -17.16 10.54 7.09
N GLU A 139 -16.50 9.64 7.80
CA GLU A 139 -15.68 9.97 8.95
C GLU A 139 -14.21 10.12 8.60
N ARG A 140 -13.52 10.98 9.35
CA ARG A 140 -12.09 11.24 9.25
C ARG A 140 -11.42 11.17 10.62
N ILE A 141 -10.25 10.55 10.67
CA ILE A 141 -9.35 10.57 11.82
C ILE A 141 -8.04 11.26 11.43
N THR A 142 -7.60 12.22 12.26
CA THR A 142 -6.34 12.94 12.03
C THR A 142 -5.48 12.85 13.28
N VAL A 143 -4.31 12.20 13.14
CA VAL A 143 -3.36 11.99 14.25
C VAL A 143 -1.98 11.65 13.69
N PHE A 144 -0.91 11.88 14.45
CA PHE A 144 0.48 11.54 14.13
C PHE A 144 0.99 12.11 12.78
N GLY A 145 0.40 13.24 12.33
CA GLY A 145 0.76 13.85 11.05
C GLY A 145 0.09 13.21 9.82
N PHE A 146 -0.85 12.31 10.04
CA PHE A 146 -1.64 11.69 8.99
C PHE A 146 -3.12 12.03 9.14
N SER A 147 -3.84 12.03 8.02
CA SER A 147 -5.29 12.17 7.97
C SER A 147 -5.85 11.03 7.12
N CYS A 148 -6.70 10.20 7.71
CA CYS A 148 -7.41 9.12 7.00
C CYS A 148 -8.90 9.40 7.00
N PHE A 149 -9.56 9.32 5.85
CA PHE A 149 -11.01 9.35 5.77
C PHE A 149 -11.55 8.14 5.00
N VAL A 150 -12.77 7.77 5.30
CA VAL A 150 -13.44 6.63 4.68
C VAL A 150 -14.55 7.11 3.77
N GLU A 151 -14.55 6.61 2.54
CA GLU A 151 -15.66 6.75 1.61
C GLU A 151 -16.04 5.38 1.07
N LYS A 152 -17.31 5.03 1.22
CA LYS A 152 -17.79 3.68 0.89
C LYS A 152 -17.02 2.62 1.70
N GLN A 153 -16.25 1.75 1.04
CA GLN A 153 -15.42 0.71 1.66
C GLN A 153 -13.93 0.91 1.41
N ALA A 154 -13.51 2.13 1.10
CA ALA A 154 -12.12 2.48 0.89
C ALA A 154 -11.69 3.56 1.89
N ALA A 155 -10.47 3.42 2.42
CA ALA A 155 -9.81 4.47 3.17
C ALA A 155 -8.85 5.22 2.26
N ARG A 156 -8.85 6.56 2.32
CA ARG A 156 -7.79 7.39 1.80
C ARG A 156 -7.03 7.99 2.98
N CYS A 157 -5.73 7.74 3.04
CA CYS A 157 -4.85 8.33 4.03
C CYS A 157 -3.83 9.24 3.35
N GLU A 158 -3.60 10.41 3.95
CA GLU A 158 -2.66 11.41 3.46
C GLU A 158 -1.68 11.79 4.57
N ASN A 159 -0.44 12.08 4.21
CA ASN A 159 0.56 12.66 5.11
C ASN A 159 0.60 14.19 4.97
N ALA A 160 1.40 14.85 5.81
CA ALA A 160 1.55 16.30 5.78
C ALA A 160 2.17 16.86 4.49
N SER A 161 2.85 16.04 3.70
CA SER A 161 3.45 16.42 2.41
C SER A 161 2.46 16.31 1.25
N GLY A 162 1.29 15.72 1.46
CA GLY A 162 0.27 15.49 0.44
C GLY A 162 0.42 14.16 -0.30
N ASP A 163 1.40 13.32 0.10
CA ASP A 163 1.44 11.95 -0.38
C ASP A 163 0.27 11.17 0.21
N PHE A 164 -0.21 10.19 -0.55
CA PHE A 164 -1.41 9.47 -0.15
C PHE A 164 -1.38 7.99 -0.54
N ILE A 165 -2.22 7.24 0.15
CA ILE A 165 -2.65 5.89 -0.23
C ILE A 165 -4.16 5.80 -0.21
N VAL A 166 -4.71 4.93 -1.05
CA VAL A 166 -6.11 4.50 -1.02
C VAL A 166 -6.14 2.99 -1.02
N LEU A 167 -6.89 2.38 -0.11
CA LEU A 167 -7.11 0.93 -0.13
C LEU A 167 -8.55 0.60 0.24
N GLY A 168 -9.16 -0.24 -0.57
CA GLY A 168 -10.45 -0.88 -0.35
C GLY A 168 -10.49 -2.20 -1.10
N PRO A 169 -11.52 -3.04 -0.92
CA PRO A 169 -11.57 -4.35 -1.55
C PRO A 169 -11.62 -4.30 -3.08
N GLU A 170 -12.12 -3.21 -3.66
CA GLU A 170 -12.30 -3.04 -5.11
C GLU A 170 -11.30 -2.06 -5.72
N VAL A 171 -10.47 -1.39 -4.88
CA VAL A 171 -9.69 -0.24 -5.33
C VAL A 171 -8.42 -0.08 -4.53
N TRP A 172 -7.36 0.32 -5.20
CA TRP A 172 -6.16 0.89 -4.59
C TRP A 172 -5.62 2.05 -5.42
N ALA A 173 -4.97 3.00 -4.76
CA ALA A 173 -4.21 4.06 -5.39
C ALA A 173 -3.12 4.55 -4.43
N MET A 174 -2.09 5.20 -4.96
CA MET A 174 -1.05 5.85 -4.16
C MET A 174 -0.39 6.97 -4.95
N SER A 175 0.24 7.91 -4.23
CA SER A 175 1.16 8.88 -4.82
C SER A 175 2.41 8.18 -5.37
N GLU A 176 3.02 8.77 -6.41
CA GLU A 176 4.26 8.27 -7.05
C GLU A 176 5.50 8.53 -6.19
#